data_ea3f98b35e407267a1659baaf2191c6e
#
_entry.id   ea3f98b35e407267a1659baaf2191c6e
#
_cell.length_a   1.000
_cell.length_b   1.000
_cell.length_c   1.000
_cell.angle_alpha   90.00
_cell.angle_beta   90.00
_cell.angle_gamma   90.00
#
_symmetry.space_group_name_H-M   'P 1'
#
loop_
_entity.id
_entity.type
_entity.pdbx_description
1 polymer ?
#
loop_
_entity_poly.entity_id
_entity_poly.type
_entity_poly.pdbx_seq_one_letter_code
_entity_poly.pdbx_strand_id
1 'polypeptide(L)' 'FEEKREFGSLEEDIERLSRKKKVIETSFLDVELTQDQIKENSEELEKILSSLEQKEERWLELSMKLEG' A
#
# COMPACT_ATOMS: atom_id res chain seq x y z
N PHE A 1 -14.88 17.70 8.98
CA PHE A 1 -13.86 18.31 8.12
C PHE A 1 -12.55 17.53 8.15
N GLU A 2 -12.08 17.16 9.34
CA GLU A 2 -10.85 16.38 9.49
C GLU A 2 -10.98 14.99 8.91
N GLU A 3 -12.14 14.37 9.07
CA GLU A 3 -12.40 13.02 8.55
C GLU A 3 -12.41 13.00 7.02
N LYS A 4 -12.96 14.01 6.38
CA LYS A 4 -12.92 14.14 4.92
C LYS A 4 -11.50 14.32 4.41
N ARG A 5 -10.72 15.12 5.13
CA ARG A 5 -9.31 15.36 4.79
C ARG A 5 -8.51 14.07 4.94
N GLU A 6 -8.73 13.36 6.04
CA GLU A 6 -8.09 12.07 6.29
C GLU A 6 -8.47 11.06 5.22
N PHE A 7 -9.74 11.01 4.85
CA PHE A 7 -10.23 10.10 3.82
C PHE A 7 -9.54 10.32 2.48
N GLY A 8 -9.44 11.58 2.04
CA GLY A 8 -8.75 11.93 0.81
C GLY A 8 -7.26 11.60 0.85
N SER A 9 -6.61 11.87 1.99
CA SER A 9 -5.21 11.55 2.19
C SER A 9 -4.98 10.03 2.15
N LEU A 10 -5.86 9.26 2.76
CA LEU A 10 -5.79 7.80 2.73
C LEU A 10 -5.93 7.25 1.32
N GLU A 11 -6.85 7.81 0.52
CA GLU A 11 -7.01 7.39 -0.88
C GLU A 11 -5.72 7.59 -1.67
N GLU A 12 -5.07 8.74 -1.51
CA GLU A 12 -3.81 9.04 -2.16
C GLU A 12 -2.70 8.08 -1.70
N ASP A 13 -2.62 7.84 -0.40
CA ASP A 13 -1.62 6.95 0.17
C ASP A 13 -1.81 5.51 -0.30
N ILE A 14 -3.05 5.04 -0.31
CA ILE A 14 -3.38 3.69 -0.77
C ILE A 14 -3.00 3.53 -2.24
N GLU A 15 -3.32 4.51 -3.08
CA GLU A 15 -2.97 4.49 -4.48
C GLU A 15 -1.46 4.44 -4.68
N ARG A 16 -0.72 5.28 -3.94
CA ARG A 16 0.74 5.32 -4.00
C ARG A 16 1.36 3.99 -3.60
N LEU A 17 0.90 3.43 -2.50
CA LEU A 17 1.40 2.15 -1.99
C LEU A 17 1.04 1.01 -2.93
N SER A 18 -0.14 1.04 -3.53
CA SER A 18 -0.55 0.03 -4.50
C SER A 18 0.35 0.05 -5.74
N ARG A 19 0.75 1.23 -6.20
CA ARG A 19 1.69 1.36 -7.32
C ARG A 19 3.06 0.80 -6.96
N LYS A 20 3.56 1.13 -5.76
CA LYS A 20 4.85 0.59 -5.28
C LYS A 20 4.81 -0.93 -5.18
N LYS A 21 3.71 -1.45 -4.63
CA LYS A 21 3.48 -2.89 -4.55
C LYS A 21 3.60 -3.55 -5.92
N LYS A 22 2.93 -2.97 -6.91
CA LYS A 22 2.93 -3.50 -8.27
C LYS A 22 4.32 -3.49 -8.88
N VAL A 23 5.08 -2.41 -8.66
CA VAL A 23 6.46 -2.30 -9.15
C VAL A 23 7.33 -3.40 -8.54
N ILE A 24 7.22 -3.62 -7.24
CA ILE A 24 8.00 -4.65 -6.55
C ILE A 24 7.60 -6.04 -7.03
N GLU A 25 6.30 -6.32 -7.16
CA GLU A 25 5.81 -7.60 -7.65
C GLU A 25 6.32 -7.88 -9.07
N THR A 26 6.34 -6.85 -9.91
CA THR A 26 6.86 -6.96 -11.27
C THR A 26 8.36 -7.24 -11.25
N SER A 27 9.09 -6.66 -10.31
CA SER A 27 10.54 -6.87 -10.20
C SER A 27 10.90 -8.32 -9.90
N PHE A 28 10.03 -9.07 -9.21
CA PHE A 28 10.26 -10.49 -8.95
C PHE A 28 10.24 -11.35 -10.21
N LEU A 29 9.74 -10.84 -11.32
CA LEU A 29 9.74 -11.53 -12.61
C LEU A 29 11.09 -11.44 -13.30
N ASP A 30 11.98 -10.56 -12.82
CA ASP A 30 13.31 -10.39 -13.39
C ASP A 30 14.20 -11.57 -12.98
N VAL A 31 14.69 -12.30 -13.96
CA VAL A 31 15.52 -13.49 -13.73
C VAL A 31 16.94 -13.15 -13.29
N GLU A 32 17.34 -11.88 -13.41
CA GLU A 32 18.67 -11.43 -13.02
C GLU A 32 18.76 -10.94 -11.58
N LEU A 33 17.67 -10.97 -10.82
CA LEU A 33 17.67 -10.58 -9.42
C LEU A 33 18.56 -11.48 -8.58
N THR A 34 19.43 -10.85 -7.77
CA THR A 34 20.25 -11.57 -6.79
C THR A 34 19.38 -11.95 -5.59
N GLN A 35 19.88 -12.90 -4.78
CA GLN A 35 19.20 -13.31 -3.56
C GLN A 35 19.03 -12.14 -2.59
N ASP A 36 20.03 -11.26 -2.51
CA ASP A 36 19.96 -10.08 -1.67
C ASP A 36 18.87 -9.12 -2.12
N GLN A 37 18.74 -8.92 -3.43
CA GLN A 37 17.69 -8.06 -3.99
C GLN A 37 16.31 -8.65 -3.76
N ILE A 38 16.17 -9.96 -3.89
CA ILE A 38 14.90 -10.65 -3.61
C ILE A 38 14.51 -10.46 -2.15
N LYS A 39 15.47 -10.59 -1.24
CA LYS A 39 15.24 -10.41 0.19
C LYS A 39 14.81 -8.98 0.51
N GLU A 40 15.52 -7.99 -0.02
CA GLU A 40 15.18 -6.58 0.16
C GLU A 40 13.78 -6.27 -0.36
N ASN A 41 13.47 -6.73 -1.56
CA ASN A 41 12.16 -6.51 -2.17
C ASN A 41 11.05 -7.20 -1.38
N SER A 42 11.31 -8.39 -0.86
CA SER A 42 10.34 -9.11 -0.02
C SER A 42 10.05 -8.36 1.27
N GLU A 43 11.09 -7.83 1.92
CA GLU A 43 10.93 -7.06 3.15
C GLU A 43 10.15 -5.76 2.89
N GLU A 44 10.48 -5.08 1.80
CA GLU A 44 9.77 -3.85 1.44
C GLU A 44 8.32 -4.13 1.08
N LEU A 45 8.06 -5.19 0.34
CA LEU A 45 6.71 -5.60 0.00
C LEU A 45 5.88 -5.90 1.24
N GLU A 46 6.47 -6.60 2.21
CA GLU A 46 5.82 -6.92 3.47
C GLU A 46 5.42 -5.66 4.23
N LYS A 47 6.30 -4.66 4.27
CA LYS A 47 6.01 -3.37 4.89
C LYS A 47 4.87 -2.64 4.18
N ILE A 48 4.90 -2.67 2.86
CA ILE A 48 3.86 -2.03 2.04
C ILE A 48 2.51 -2.71 2.28
N LEU A 49 2.47 -4.03 2.29
CA LEU A 49 1.25 -4.78 2.53
C LEU A 49 0.66 -4.48 3.90
N SER A 50 1.51 -4.40 4.92
CA SER A 50 1.08 -4.07 6.28
C SER A 50 0.48 -2.66 6.34
N SER A 51 1.17 -1.69 5.72
CA SER A 51 0.68 -0.32 5.66
C SER A 51 -0.63 -0.21 4.89
N LEU A 52 -0.73 -0.92 3.75
CA LEU A 52 -1.96 -0.94 2.95
C LEU A 52 -3.13 -1.49 3.75
N GLU A 53 -2.91 -2.59 4.45
CA GLU A 53 -3.95 -3.22 5.25
C GLU A 53 -4.50 -2.25 6.30
N GLN A 54 -3.62 -1.56 7.03
CA GLN A 54 -4.02 -0.58 8.03
C GLN A 54 -4.76 0.60 7.42
N LYS A 55 -4.26 1.12 6.32
CA LYS A 55 -4.86 2.27 5.65
C LYS A 55 -6.19 1.92 4.98
N GLU A 56 -6.31 0.75 4.39
CA GLU A 56 -7.54 0.28 3.78
C GLU A 56 -8.62 0.05 4.84
N GLU A 57 -8.24 -0.48 5.99
CA GLU A 57 -9.15 -0.67 7.11
C GLU A 57 -9.70 0.66 7.61
N ARG A 58 -8.83 1.64 7.80
CA ARG A 58 -9.23 2.98 8.21
C ARG A 58 -10.06 3.67 7.12
N TRP A 59 -9.68 3.52 5.87
CA TRP A 59 -10.41 4.06 4.73
C TRP A 59 -11.83 3.51 4.69
N LEU A 60 -11.97 2.21 4.87
CA LEU A 60 -13.29 1.56 4.88
C LEU A 60 -14.14 2.08 6.04
N GLU A 61 -13.57 2.22 7.21
CA GLU A 61 -14.25 2.78 8.39
C GLU A 61 -14.77 4.18 8.12
N LEU A 62 -13.94 5.05 7.56
CA LEU A 62 -14.32 6.41 7.20
C LEU A 62 -15.35 6.46 6.09
N SER A 63 -15.22 5.56 5.11
CA SER A 63 -16.18 5.45 4.02
C SER A 63 -17.58 5.15 4.55
N MET A 64 -17.67 4.24 5.48
CA MET A 64 -18.94 3.90 6.11
C MET A 64 -19.52 5.06 6.90
N LYS A 65 -18.68 5.81 7.60
CA LYS A 65 -19.10 7.00 8.36
C LYS A 65 -19.59 8.12 7.46
N LEU A 66 -18.88 8.38 6.37
CA LEU A 66 -19.20 9.49 5.46
C LEU A 66 -20.42 9.20 4.59
N GLU A 67 -20.67 7.94 4.30
CA GLU A 67 -21.85 7.52 3.53
C GLU A 67 -23.09 7.38 4.40
N GLY A 68 -22.89 7.14 5.67
CA GLY A 68 -23.99 6.98 6.63
C GLY A 68 -24.50 8.30 7.14
#